data_22b33bf4d89e33f6e476b3604051f85a
#
_entry.id   22b33bf4d89e33f6e476b3604051f85a
#
_cell.length_a   1.000
_cell.length_b   1.000
_cell.length_c   1.000
_cell.angle_alpha   90.00
_cell.angle_beta   90.00
_cell.angle_gamma   90.00
#
_symmetry.space_group_name_H-M   'P 1'
#
loop_
_entity.id
_entity.type
_entity.pdbx_description
1 polymer ?
#
loop_
_entity_poly.entity_id
_entity_poly.type
_entity_poly.pdbx_seq_one_letter_code
_entity_poly.pdbx_strand_id
1 'polypeptide(L)'
;MAAKDVKFNSDARDRMLRGVNILADAVKVTLGPKGRNVVLDKSFGAPRITKDGVSVAKEIELDDKFENMGAQMVKEVASRTNDEAGDGTTTATLLAQGIVKEGMKAVAAGMNPMDLKRGIDMATSNVVEAIRKMARDVADSEEVAQVGTISANGEAEIGKQIADAMQKVGNEGVITVEENKGLETETDVVEGMQFDRGYLSPYFVTNPDKMTAELEDCMVLLHEKKLSSLQSMVPLLESVIQSQKPLLIIAEDVEGEALATLVVNKLRGGLKIAAVKAPGFGDRRKAMLQDIAILTGGQVISEDLGMKLENVTMDMLGTSKKIQITKDETTVVDGAGEKSEIEARVAQIRSQIEETSSDYDREKLQERVAKLAGGVAVIRVGGMSEVEVKERKDRVDDALNATRAAVQEGIIVGGGVALIQSCKGLDKLKGENADQDAGIALVRRALEAPLRQIAENAGVDGAVVAGKIRESKDASFGFNAQTEEYGDMFKFGVIDPAKVVRTALEDAASVAALLITTEAMVADKLSLIHISEPTRRRGMSYAVLCVEKKGGGGGGGGGGGGG
;
A
#
# COMPACT_ATOMS: atom_id res chain seq x y z
N MET A 1 -10.62 29.76 18.66
CA MET A 1 -10.68 29.19 17.29
C MET A 1 -9.91 30.11 16.36
N ALA A 2 -9.06 29.58 15.50
CA ALA A 2 -8.37 30.39 14.47
C ALA A 2 -9.41 30.95 13.48
N ALA A 3 -9.20 32.19 12.99
CA ALA A 3 -10.00 32.75 11.93
C ALA A 3 -9.92 31.88 10.66
N LYS A 4 -11.01 31.78 9.91
CA LYS A 4 -11.05 31.02 8.66
C LYS A 4 -10.97 31.98 7.47
N ASP A 5 -10.27 31.54 6.42
CA ASP A 5 -10.33 32.12 5.08
C ASP A 5 -11.25 31.27 4.22
N VAL A 6 -12.18 31.88 3.51
CA VAL A 6 -13.19 31.17 2.72
C VAL A 6 -13.15 31.68 1.29
N LYS A 7 -13.07 30.73 0.34
CA LYS A 7 -13.14 30.99 -1.09
C LYS A 7 -14.40 30.37 -1.68
N PHE A 8 -14.98 31.01 -2.66
CA PHE A 8 -16.24 30.60 -3.28
C PHE A 8 -16.13 30.62 -4.80
N ASN A 9 -17.04 29.93 -5.44
CA ASN A 9 -17.28 29.98 -6.89
C ASN A 9 -16.01 29.72 -7.74
N SER A 10 -15.76 30.57 -8.72
CA SER A 10 -14.63 30.41 -9.65
C SER A 10 -13.27 30.49 -8.96
N ASP A 11 -13.07 31.38 -7.97
CA ASP A 11 -11.78 31.50 -7.25
C ASP A 11 -11.43 30.19 -6.51
N ALA A 12 -12.42 29.55 -5.88
CA ALA A 12 -12.23 28.26 -5.25
C ALA A 12 -11.88 27.17 -6.27
N ARG A 13 -12.66 27.08 -7.35
CA ARG A 13 -12.46 26.08 -8.41
C ARG A 13 -11.13 26.24 -9.14
N ASP A 14 -10.73 27.46 -9.46
CA ASP A 14 -9.48 27.73 -10.18
C ASP A 14 -8.25 27.37 -9.33
N ARG A 15 -8.25 27.68 -8.04
CA ARG A 15 -7.18 27.29 -7.11
C ARG A 15 -7.09 25.78 -6.95
N MET A 16 -8.23 25.13 -6.76
CA MET A 16 -8.32 23.68 -6.66
C MET A 16 -7.76 23.00 -7.93
N LEU A 17 -8.18 23.48 -9.11
CA LEU A 17 -7.70 22.94 -10.39
C LEU A 17 -6.20 23.15 -10.58
N ARG A 18 -5.64 24.30 -10.13
CA ARG A 18 -4.18 24.50 -10.17
C ARG A 18 -3.44 23.48 -9.31
N GLY A 19 -3.91 23.24 -8.09
CA GLY A 19 -3.31 22.21 -7.21
C GLY A 19 -3.35 20.81 -7.83
N VAL A 20 -4.52 20.43 -8.39
CA VAL A 20 -4.68 19.17 -9.13
C VAL A 20 -3.67 19.06 -10.28
N ASN A 21 -3.53 20.13 -11.07
CA ASN A 21 -2.62 20.12 -12.21
C ASN A 21 -1.15 20.04 -11.79
N ILE A 22 -0.72 20.79 -10.78
CA ILE A 22 0.68 20.76 -10.29
C ILE A 22 1.07 19.35 -9.89
N LEU A 23 0.23 18.68 -9.09
CA LEU A 23 0.51 17.32 -8.65
C LEU A 23 0.49 16.33 -9.83
N ALA A 24 -0.56 16.34 -10.63
CA ALA A 24 -0.70 15.41 -11.75
C ALA A 24 0.39 15.61 -12.82
N ASP A 25 0.80 16.85 -13.08
CA ASP A 25 1.88 17.14 -14.03
C ASP A 25 3.26 16.67 -13.55
N ALA A 26 3.49 16.65 -12.24
CA ALA A 26 4.70 16.07 -11.66
C ALA A 26 4.70 14.53 -11.73
N VAL A 27 3.54 13.90 -11.52
CA VAL A 27 3.41 12.44 -11.52
C VAL A 27 3.42 11.86 -12.95
N LYS A 28 2.73 12.48 -13.91
CA LYS A 28 2.52 11.94 -15.27
C LYS A 28 3.80 11.68 -16.08
N VAL A 29 4.90 12.36 -15.74
CA VAL A 29 6.19 12.20 -16.44
C VAL A 29 6.79 10.82 -16.24
N THR A 30 6.35 10.09 -15.24
CA THR A 30 6.83 8.73 -14.90
C THR A 30 6.14 7.64 -15.72
N LEU A 31 5.00 7.93 -16.37
CA LEU A 31 4.14 6.94 -16.98
C LEU A 31 4.74 6.30 -18.24
N GLY A 32 4.64 4.98 -18.32
CA GLY A 32 4.97 4.17 -19.49
C GLY A 32 6.47 3.85 -19.63
N PRO A 33 6.85 3.06 -20.65
CA PRO A 33 8.20 2.52 -20.80
C PRO A 33 9.26 3.61 -21.03
N LYS A 34 8.89 4.75 -21.61
CA LYS A 34 9.76 5.93 -21.77
C LYS A 34 9.50 7.02 -20.72
N GLY A 35 8.80 6.68 -19.64
CA GLY A 35 8.65 7.54 -18.47
C GLY A 35 9.99 7.88 -17.82
N ARG A 36 10.07 9.07 -17.20
CA ARG A 36 11.30 9.61 -16.62
C ARG A 36 11.24 9.64 -15.10
N ASN A 37 12.39 9.63 -14.47
CA ASN A 37 12.52 9.74 -13.03
C ASN A 37 12.17 11.15 -12.53
N VAL A 38 11.63 11.22 -11.33
CA VAL A 38 11.45 12.44 -10.54
C VAL A 38 12.46 12.43 -9.40
N VAL A 39 13.07 13.58 -9.13
CA VAL A 39 14.01 13.76 -8.00
C VAL A 39 13.25 14.43 -6.87
N LEU A 40 13.24 13.79 -5.71
CA LEU A 40 12.58 14.26 -4.49
C LEU A 40 13.63 14.74 -3.50
N ASP A 41 13.47 15.94 -2.96
CA ASP A 41 14.32 16.45 -1.89
C ASP A 41 14.06 15.70 -0.58
N LYS A 42 15.08 15.54 0.23
CA LYS A 42 14.98 14.93 1.56
C LYS A 42 15.54 15.89 2.60
N SER A 43 14.83 16.04 3.70
CA SER A 43 15.28 16.87 4.83
C SER A 43 16.64 16.43 5.39
N PHE A 44 16.98 15.14 5.23
CA PHE A 44 18.27 14.56 5.62
C PHE A 44 18.67 13.47 4.61
N GLY A 45 19.95 13.47 4.20
CA GLY A 45 20.50 12.49 3.27
C GLY A 45 20.50 12.96 1.81
N ALA A 46 20.75 12.02 0.90
CA ALA A 46 20.72 12.27 -0.55
C ALA A 46 19.28 12.37 -1.07
N PRO A 47 19.03 13.18 -2.13
CA PRO A 47 17.74 13.19 -2.81
C PRO A 47 17.32 11.78 -3.25
N ARG A 48 16.02 11.47 -3.16
CA ARG A 48 15.46 10.22 -3.67
C ARG A 48 15.12 10.37 -5.14
N ILE A 49 15.52 9.39 -5.94
CA ILE A 49 15.13 9.29 -7.36
C ILE A 49 14.10 8.16 -7.45
N THR A 50 12.96 8.43 -8.09
CA THR A 50 11.89 7.44 -8.21
C THR A 50 11.09 7.64 -9.49
N LYS A 51 10.46 6.55 -9.97
CA LYS A 51 9.40 6.55 -10.99
C LYS A 51 8.03 6.21 -10.39
N ASP A 52 7.97 5.83 -9.12
CA ASP A 52 6.73 5.48 -8.46
C ASP A 52 5.86 6.73 -8.27
N GLY A 53 4.65 6.68 -8.85
CA GLY A 53 3.69 7.78 -8.84
C GLY A 53 3.18 8.14 -7.45
N VAL A 54 2.96 7.15 -6.56
CA VAL A 54 2.48 7.42 -5.20
C VAL A 54 3.55 8.09 -4.35
N SER A 55 4.81 7.69 -4.48
CA SER A 55 5.94 8.34 -3.80
C SER A 55 6.08 9.81 -4.22
N VAL A 56 5.96 10.09 -5.53
CA VAL A 56 5.99 11.47 -6.03
C VAL A 56 4.79 12.27 -5.49
N ALA A 57 3.58 11.70 -5.53
CA ALA A 57 2.38 12.38 -5.06
C ALA A 57 2.44 12.70 -3.55
N LYS A 58 2.98 11.79 -2.74
CA LYS A 58 3.09 11.96 -1.29
C LYS A 58 4.01 13.11 -0.86
N GLU A 59 5.05 13.41 -1.63
CA GLU A 59 6.01 14.48 -1.31
C GLU A 59 5.53 15.88 -1.75
N ILE A 60 4.48 15.98 -2.59
CA ILE A 60 4.00 17.28 -3.07
C ILE A 60 3.13 17.94 -2.01
N GLU A 61 3.60 19.10 -1.54
CA GLU A 61 2.92 20.02 -0.65
C GLU A 61 3.07 21.46 -1.19
N LEU A 62 1.97 22.21 -1.25
CA LEU A 62 1.94 23.53 -1.87
C LEU A 62 1.76 24.62 -0.81
N ASP A 63 2.42 25.75 -0.99
CA ASP A 63 2.36 26.90 -0.08
C ASP A 63 0.96 27.51 0.00
N ASP A 64 0.24 27.64 -1.12
CA ASP A 64 -1.15 28.10 -1.12
C ASP A 64 -2.07 26.98 -0.59
N LYS A 65 -2.71 27.23 0.53
CA LYS A 65 -3.57 26.24 1.21
C LYS A 65 -4.72 25.74 0.35
N PHE A 66 -5.27 26.59 -0.52
CA PHE A 66 -6.40 26.23 -1.37
C PHE A 66 -5.92 25.39 -2.58
N GLU A 67 -4.78 25.73 -3.16
CA GLU A 67 -4.15 24.88 -4.17
C GLU A 67 -3.73 23.54 -3.55
N ASN A 68 -3.17 23.57 -2.33
CA ASN A 68 -2.79 22.36 -1.63
C ASN A 68 -3.97 21.44 -1.34
N MET A 69 -5.17 21.96 -1.03
CA MET A 69 -6.38 21.13 -0.89
C MET A 69 -6.68 20.37 -2.18
N GLY A 70 -6.55 20.99 -3.35
CA GLY A 70 -6.73 20.32 -4.63
C GLY A 70 -5.68 19.22 -4.87
N ALA A 71 -4.42 19.51 -4.57
CA ALA A 71 -3.33 18.53 -4.63
C ALA A 71 -3.57 17.36 -3.66
N GLN A 72 -3.95 17.62 -2.41
CA GLN A 72 -4.22 16.58 -1.42
C GLN A 72 -5.36 15.63 -1.82
N MET A 73 -6.40 16.14 -2.49
CA MET A 73 -7.49 15.28 -2.98
C MET A 73 -7.01 14.29 -4.06
N VAL A 74 -6.11 14.71 -4.96
CA VAL A 74 -5.54 13.80 -5.97
C VAL A 74 -4.47 12.87 -5.35
N LYS A 75 -3.75 13.34 -4.34
CA LYS A 75 -2.87 12.50 -3.53
C LYS A 75 -3.64 11.35 -2.87
N GLU A 76 -4.85 11.62 -2.37
CA GLU A 76 -5.75 10.59 -1.83
C GLU A 76 -6.12 9.55 -2.89
N VAL A 77 -6.38 9.96 -4.16
CA VAL A 77 -6.61 9.02 -5.27
C VAL A 77 -5.43 8.07 -5.43
N ALA A 78 -4.21 8.62 -5.55
CA ALA A 78 -3.01 7.81 -5.72
C ALA A 78 -2.79 6.85 -4.54
N SER A 79 -3.03 7.31 -3.30
CA SER A 79 -2.87 6.49 -2.10
C SER A 79 -3.89 5.34 -2.04
N ARG A 80 -5.17 5.61 -2.33
CA ARG A 80 -6.22 4.58 -2.36
C ARG A 80 -5.95 3.52 -3.41
N THR A 81 -5.62 3.93 -4.63
CA THR A 81 -5.29 2.99 -5.70
C THR A 81 -4.09 2.12 -5.32
N ASN A 82 -3.09 2.68 -4.66
CA ASN A 82 -1.96 1.93 -4.13
C ASN A 82 -2.39 0.92 -3.04
N ASP A 83 -3.26 1.32 -2.12
CA ASP A 83 -3.73 0.47 -1.03
C ASP A 83 -4.58 -0.72 -1.54
N GLU A 84 -5.37 -0.52 -2.62
CA GLU A 84 -6.29 -1.54 -3.16
C GLU A 84 -5.65 -2.44 -4.22
N ALA A 85 -4.82 -1.88 -5.09
CA ALA A 85 -4.25 -2.58 -6.24
C ALA A 85 -2.72 -2.68 -6.23
N GLY A 86 -2.04 -1.86 -5.43
CA GLY A 86 -0.59 -1.83 -5.30
C GLY A 86 0.15 -1.28 -6.51
N ASP A 87 -0.56 -0.88 -7.57
CA ASP A 87 -0.04 -0.30 -8.82
C ASP A 87 -1.11 0.61 -9.46
N GLY A 88 -0.78 1.28 -10.56
CA GLY A 88 -1.72 2.12 -11.33
C GLY A 88 -1.92 3.53 -10.78
N THR A 89 -1.13 3.96 -9.82
CA THR A 89 -1.25 5.25 -9.13
C THR A 89 -1.12 6.44 -10.08
N THR A 90 -0.21 6.38 -11.05
CA THR A 90 -0.04 7.40 -12.10
C THR A 90 -1.25 7.45 -13.03
N THR A 91 -1.78 6.30 -13.43
CA THR A 91 -3.00 6.20 -14.27
C THR A 91 -4.20 6.81 -13.55
N ALA A 92 -4.40 6.50 -12.28
CA ALA A 92 -5.48 7.06 -11.45
C ALA A 92 -5.37 8.58 -11.32
N THR A 93 -4.17 9.10 -11.08
CA THR A 93 -3.88 10.54 -11.01
C THR A 93 -4.24 11.26 -12.31
N LEU A 94 -3.87 10.68 -13.46
CA LEU A 94 -4.19 11.25 -14.77
C LEU A 94 -5.67 11.22 -15.11
N LEU A 95 -6.35 10.13 -14.79
CA LEU A 95 -7.81 10.02 -14.95
C LEU A 95 -8.52 11.06 -14.08
N ALA A 96 -8.11 11.22 -12.81
CA ALA A 96 -8.66 12.24 -11.92
C ALA A 96 -8.45 13.65 -12.49
N GLN A 97 -7.23 13.98 -12.93
CA GLN A 97 -6.94 15.27 -13.59
C GLN A 97 -7.82 15.48 -14.81
N GLY A 98 -7.96 14.48 -15.68
CA GLY A 98 -8.78 14.53 -16.88
C GLY A 98 -10.24 14.83 -16.58
N ILE A 99 -10.83 14.09 -15.63
CA ILE A 99 -12.23 14.26 -15.23
C ILE A 99 -12.45 15.62 -14.57
N VAL A 100 -11.58 16.04 -13.63
CA VAL A 100 -11.68 17.35 -12.97
C VAL A 100 -11.58 18.49 -13.98
N LYS A 101 -10.58 18.44 -14.86
CA LYS A 101 -10.33 19.49 -15.87
C LYS A 101 -11.52 19.68 -16.82
N GLU A 102 -12.09 18.59 -17.32
CA GLU A 102 -13.26 18.65 -18.21
C GLU A 102 -14.54 19.01 -17.44
N GLY A 103 -14.70 18.47 -16.22
CA GLY A 103 -15.83 18.78 -15.35
C GLY A 103 -15.87 20.26 -14.94
N MET A 104 -14.74 20.85 -14.55
CA MET A 104 -14.68 22.27 -14.19
C MET A 104 -15.02 23.19 -15.38
N LYS A 105 -14.67 22.81 -16.61
CA LYS A 105 -15.10 23.54 -17.83
C LYS A 105 -16.62 23.47 -18.00
N ALA A 106 -17.22 22.31 -17.77
CA ALA A 106 -18.67 22.13 -17.88
C ALA A 106 -19.43 22.95 -16.83
N VAL A 107 -18.94 22.96 -15.57
CA VAL A 107 -19.50 23.79 -14.50
C VAL A 107 -19.36 25.29 -14.79
N ALA A 108 -18.20 25.73 -15.32
CA ALA A 108 -17.99 27.11 -15.74
C ALA A 108 -18.92 27.51 -16.90
N ALA A 109 -19.32 26.56 -17.75
CA ALA A 109 -20.32 26.75 -18.78
C ALA A 109 -21.77 26.77 -18.27
N GLY A 110 -22.00 26.64 -16.97
CA GLY A 110 -23.32 26.74 -16.33
C GLY A 110 -24.07 25.41 -16.19
N MET A 111 -23.42 24.26 -16.44
CA MET A 111 -24.04 22.94 -16.22
C MET A 111 -24.18 22.64 -14.74
N ASN A 112 -25.21 21.87 -14.36
CA ASN A 112 -25.46 21.45 -12.99
C ASN A 112 -24.39 20.44 -12.50
N PRO A 113 -23.57 20.79 -11.49
CA PRO A 113 -22.51 19.89 -11.00
C PRO A 113 -23.02 18.55 -10.49
N MET A 114 -24.22 18.50 -9.89
CA MET A 114 -24.80 17.26 -9.36
C MET A 114 -25.28 16.32 -10.47
N ASP A 115 -25.78 16.86 -11.58
CA ASP A 115 -26.15 16.05 -12.74
C ASP A 115 -24.90 15.58 -13.52
N LEU A 116 -23.89 16.47 -13.63
CA LEU A 116 -22.58 16.04 -14.15
C LEU A 116 -22.02 14.86 -13.36
N LYS A 117 -22.08 14.92 -12.01
CA LYS A 117 -21.67 13.81 -11.14
C LYS A 117 -22.44 12.53 -11.46
N ARG A 118 -23.77 12.59 -11.57
CA ARG A 118 -24.59 11.41 -11.92
C ARG A 118 -24.16 10.80 -13.26
N GLY A 119 -23.89 11.65 -14.26
CA GLY A 119 -23.37 11.22 -15.56
C GLY A 119 -22.00 10.55 -15.45
N ILE A 120 -21.09 11.08 -14.61
CA ILE A 120 -19.78 10.48 -14.32
C ILE A 120 -19.96 9.11 -13.67
N ASP A 121 -20.80 8.99 -12.65
CA ASP A 121 -21.05 7.74 -11.93
C ASP A 121 -21.61 6.66 -12.88
N MET A 122 -22.56 7.02 -13.77
CA MET A 122 -23.12 6.13 -14.79
C MET A 122 -22.06 5.65 -15.78
N ALA A 123 -21.23 6.58 -16.28
CA ALA A 123 -20.17 6.26 -17.24
C ALA A 123 -19.10 5.35 -16.61
N THR A 124 -18.68 5.67 -15.39
CA THR A 124 -17.69 4.87 -14.63
C THR A 124 -18.18 3.44 -14.43
N SER A 125 -19.41 3.26 -13.96
CA SER A 125 -20.00 1.92 -13.76
C SER A 125 -20.04 1.13 -15.06
N ASN A 126 -20.40 1.76 -16.18
CA ASN A 126 -20.43 1.10 -17.50
C ASN A 126 -19.04 0.67 -17.97
N VAL A 127 -18.04 1.53 -17.81
CA VAL A 127 -16.66 1.23 -18.18
C VAL A 127 -16.06 0.13 -17.31
N VAL A 128 -16.31 0.15 -16.00
CA VAL A 128 -15.86 -0.90 -15.07
C VAL A 128 -16.46 -2.26 -15.47
N GLU A 129 -17.74 -2.31 -15.81
CA GLU A 129 -18.37 -3.53 -16.30
C GLU A 129 -17.76 -4.00 -17.63
N ALA A 130 -17.42 -3.08 -18.53
CA ALA A 130 -16.75 -3.39 -19.79
C ALA A 130 -15.33 -3.94 -19.54
N ILE A 131 -14.56 -3.37 -18.62
CA ILE A 131 -13.23 -3.85 -18.23
C ILE A 131 -13.33 -5.27 -17.69
N ARG A 132 -14.26 -5.55 -16.77
CA ARG A 132 -14.48 -6.91 -16.23
C ARG A 132 -14.85 -7.93 -17.31
N LYS A 133 -15.63 -7.53 -18.32
CA LYS A 133 -15.97 -8.40 -19.45
C LYS A 133 -14.81 -8.63 -20.42
N MET A 134 -13.87 -7.70 -20.53
CA MET A 134 -12.67 -7.85 -21.35
C MET A 134 -11.58 -8.65 -20.66
N ALA A 135 -11.65 -8.77 -19.33
CA ALA A 135 -10.67 -9.51 -18.54
C ALA A 135 -10.70 -11.00 -18.90
N ARG A 136 -9.52 -11.59 -19.02
CA ARG A 136 -9.32 -13.03 -19.14
C ARG A 136 -8.30 -13.50 -18.11
N ASP A 137 -8.47 -14.71 -17.65
CA ASP A 137 -7.53 -15.29 -16.68
C ASP A 137 -6.11 -15.37 -17.26
N VAL A 138 -5.12 -15.30 -16.38
CA VAL A 138 -3.73 -15.52 -16.74
C VAL A 138 -3.52 -16.99 -17.08
N ALA A 139 -3.03 -17.27 -18.30
CA ALA A 139 -2.96 -18.63 -18.81
C ALA A 139 -1.70 -19.38 -18.32
N ASP A 140 -0.57 -18.71 -18.25
CA ASP A 140 0.71 -19.33 -17.95
C ASP A 140 1.71 -18.39 -17.24
N SER A 141 2.87 -18.94 -16.89
CA SER A 141 3.96 -18.22 -16.25
C SER A 141 4.59 -17.15 -17.16
N GLU A 142 4.45 -17.26 -18.48
CA GLU A 142 4.97 -16.27 -19.41
C GLU A 142 4.13 -14.98 -19.35
N GLU A 143 2.81 -15.09 -19.28
CA GLU A 143 1.92 -13.95 -19.07
C GLU A 143 2.14 -13.27 -17.71
N VAL A 144 2.40 -14.06 -16.66
CA VAL A 144 2.84 -13.55 -15.36
C VAL A 144 4.11 -12.71 -15.49
N ALA A 145 5.11 -13.22 -16.20
CA ALA A 145 6.36 -12.51 -16.45
C ALA A 145 6.14 -11.23 -17.29
N GLN A 146 5.22 -11.25 -18.25
CA GLN A 146 4.87 -10.08 -19.07
C GLN A 146 4.22 -8.98 -18.22
N VAL A 147 3.27 -9.31 -17.36
CA VAL A 147 2.67 -8.33 -16.42
C VAL A 147 3.74 -7.70 -15.54
N GLY A 148 4.59 -8.53 -14.91
CA GLY A 148 5.70 -8.04 -14.09
C GLY A 148 6.68 -7.16 -14.87
N THR A 149 6.97 -7.52 -16.12
CA THR A 149 7.84 -6.71 -17.01
C THR A 149 7.24 -5.35 -17.31
N ILE A 150 5.94 -5.27 -17.61
CA ILE A 150 5.26 -4.01 -17.93
C ILE A 150 5.23 -3.10 -16.70
N SER A 151 4.85 -3.61 -15.54
CA SER A 151 4.83 -2.84 -14.30
C SER A 151 6.25 -2.41 -13.88
N ALA A 152 7.28 -3.24 -14.15
CA ALA A 152 8.69 -2.90 -13.95
C ALA A 152 9.28 -1.96 -15.04
N ASN A 153 8.46 -1.23 -15.79
CA ASN A 153 8.89 -0.32 -16.86
C ASN A 153 9.70 -0.97 -17.99
N GLY A 154 9.42 -2.23 -18.33
CA GLY A 154 10.04 -2.97 -19.43
C GLY A 154 11.27 -3.80 -19.04
N GLU A 155 11.59 -3.94 -17.75
CA GLU A 155 12.69 -4.81 -17.28
C GLU A 155 12.23 -6.27 -17.22
N ALA A 156 12.54 -7.04 -18.28
CA ALA A 156 12.14 -8.44 -18.41
C ALA A 156 12.75 -9.36 -17.32
N GLU A 157 13.90 -8.98 -16.76
CA GLU A 157 14.54 -9.74 -15.68
C GLU A 157 13.69 -9.76 -14.42
N ILE A 158 13.10 -8.60 -14.03
CA ILE A 158 12.20 -8.49 -12.87
C ILE A 158 10.95 -9.33 -13.09
N GLY A 159 10.31 -9.22 -14.26
CA GLY A 159 9.13 -10.02 -14.57
C GLY A 159 9.38 -11.52 -14.49
N LYS A 160 10.53 -11.98 -15.01
CA LYS A 160 10.94 -13.38 -14.94
C LYS A 160 11.19 -13.84 -13.49
N GLN A 161 11.90 -13.04 -12.69
CA GLN A 161 12.18 -13.36 -11.28
C GLN A 161 10.87 -13.50 -10.48
N ILE A 162 9.88 -12.64 -10.71
CA ILE A 162 8.56 -12.73 -10.06
C ILE A 162 7.83 -13.99 -10.52
N ALA A 163 7.82 -14.30 -11.81
CA ALA A 163 7.18 -15.50 -12.34
C ALA A 163 7.84 -16.79 -11.80
N ASP A 164 9.16 -16.83 -11.74
CA ASP A 164 9.90 -17.95 -11.15
C ASP A 164 9.62 -18.09 -9.63
N ALA A 165 9.52 -16.98 -8.92
CA ALA A 165 9.14 -16.98 -7.50
C ALA A 165 7.71 -17.50 -7.31
N MET A 166 6.74 -17.02 -8.10
CA MET A 166 5.35 -17.52 -8.06
C MET A 166 5.24 -19.00 -8.41
N GLN A 167 6.03 -19.48 -9.37
CA GLN A 167 6.04 -20.89 -9.71
C GLN A 167 6.54 -21.76 -8.54
N LYS A 168 7.52 -21.27 -7.75
CA LYS A 168 8.05 -22.00 -6.60
C LYS A 168 7.09 -22.07 -5.41
N VAL A 169 6.40 -20.97 -5.10
CA VAL A 169 5.50 -20.90 -3.93
C VAL A 169 4.02 -21.11 -4.28
N GLY A 170 3.66 -21.15 -5.56
CA GLY A 170 2.27 -21.24 -6.05
C GLY A 170 1.57 -19.88 -6.13
N ASN A 171 0.39 -19.87 -6.75
CA ASN A 171 -0.38 -18.64 -7.00
C ASN A 171 -0.85 -17.95 -5.71
N GLU A 172 -1.07 -18.72 -4.65
CA GLU A 172 -1.44 -18.22 -3.31
C GLU A 172 -0.22 -18.04 -2.39
N GLY A 173 0.98 -18.34 -2.90
CA GLY A 173 2.22 -18.22 -2.15
C GLY A 173 2.61 -16.79 -1.87
N VAL A 174 3.31 -16.59 -0.76
CA VAL A 174 3.76 -15.27 -0.33
C VAL A 174 5.12 -14.97 -0.96
N ILE A 175 5.25 -13.77 -1.53
CA ILE A 175 6.52 -13.24 -2.03
C ILE A 175 6.79 -11.92 -1.30
N THR A 176 8.00 -11.77 -0.77
CA THR A 176 8.48 -10.54 -0.13
C THR A 176 9.71 -10.02 -0.85
N VAL A 177 9.91 -8.71 -0.80
CA VAL A 177 11.05 -8.04 -1.44
C VAL A 177 11.93 -7.40 -0.38
N GLU A 178 13.22 -7.74 -0.40
CA GLU A 178 14.22 -7.25 0.55
C GLU A 178 15.40 -6.58 -0.17
N GLU A 179 16.15 -5.77 0.57
CA GLU A 179 17.40 -5.20 0.07
C GLU A 179 18.54 -6.21 0.25
N ASN A 180 19.31 -6.45 -0.82
CA ASN A 180 20.54 -7.23 -0.76
C ASN A 180 21.74 -6.30 -0.55
N LYS A 181 22.72 -6.76 0.20
CA LYS A 181 24.03 -6.09 0.31
C LYS A 181 24.96 -6.41 -0.86
N GLY A 182 24.58 -7.39 -1.69
CA GLY A 182 25.30 -7.81 -2.90
C GLY A 182 24.88 -6.99 -4.12
N LEU A 183 25.58 -7.24 -5.24
CA LEU A 183 25.29 -6.58 -6.53
C LEU A 183 24.15 -7.26 -7.29
N GLU A 184 23.98 -8.57 -7.09
CA GLU A 184 23.02 -9.40 -7.82
C GLU A 184 21.70 -9.53 -7.05
N THR A 185 20.61 -9.66 -7.78
CA THR A 185 19.30 -9.97 -7.23
C THR A 185 19.15 -11.48 -7.13
N GLU A 186 18.76 -11.97 -5.95
CA GLU A 186 18.63 -13.39 -5.65
C GLU A 186 17.19 -13.70 -5.20
N THR A 187 16.70 -14.90 -5.50
CA THR A 187 15.38 -15.38 -5.09
C THR A 187 15.49 -16.70 -4.34
N ASP A 188 15.24 -16.65 -3.03
CA ASP A 188 15.22 -17.79 -2.14
C ASP A 188 13.81 -18.12 -1.68
N VAL A 189 13.56 -19.39 -1.37
CA VAL A 189 12.33 -19.82 -0.69
C VAL A 189 12.69 -20.25 0.73
N VAL A 190 12.05 -19.62 1.69
CA VAL A 190 12.28 -19.85 3.12
C VAL A 190 10.97 -20.29 3.79
N GLU A 191 11.11 -20.92 4.95
CA GLU A 191 9.95 -21.29 5.76
C GLU A 191 9.24 -20.01 6.26
N GLY A 192 7.93 -19.93 6.06
CA GLY A 192 7.17 -18.74 6.41
C GLY A 192 5.69 -18.89 6.10
N MET A 193 4.90 -17.94 6.58
CA MET A 193 3.48 -17.87 6.27
C MET A 193 2.92 -16.45 6.39
N GLN A 194 1.84 -16.18 5.68
CA GLN A 194 1.05 -14.96 5.79
C GLN A 194 -0.35 -15.26 6.33
N PHE A 195 -0.89 -14.35 7.12
CA PHE A 195 -2.27 -14.41 7.58
C PHE A 195 -2.92 -13.03 7.62
N ASP A 196 -4.24 -13.00 7.43
CA ASP A 196 -5.06 -11.81 7.22
C ASP A 196 -5.39 -11.10 8.55
N ARG A 197 -4.38 -10.59 9.23
CA ARG A 197 -4.50 -9.74 10.44
C ARG A 197 -3.34 -8.76 10.47
N GLY A 198 -3.65 -7.48 10.46
CA GLY A 198 -2.67 -6.42 10.56
C GLY A 198 -2.46 -5.92 11.98
N TYR A 199 -1.67 -4.86 12.11
CA TYR A 199 -1.35 -4.27 13.41
C TYR A 199 -2.59 -3.68 14.10
N LEU A 200 -2.67 -3.83 15.42
CA LEU A 200 -3.78 -3.32 16.25
C LEU A 200 -3.74 -1.80 16.44
N SER A 201 -2.63 -1.17 16.15
CA SER A 201 -2.48 0.27 16.27
C SER A 201 -1.49 0.81 15.24
N PRO A 202 -1.82 1.92 14.53
CA PRO A 202 -0.89 2.59 13.62
C PRO A 202 0.42 3.03 14.30
N TYR A 203 0.41 3.19 15.61
CA TYR A 203 1.61 3.52 16.37
C TYR A 203 2.66 2.39 16.39
N PHE A 204 2.32 1.18 15.96
CA PHE A 204 3.29 0.09 15.77
C PHE A 204 4.08 0.19 14.47
N VAL A 205 3.70 1.05 13.54
CA VAL A 205 4.39 1.30 12.27
C VAL A 205 5.85 1.71 12.53
N THR A 206 6.77 1.10 11.80
CA THR A 206 8.20 1.41 11.81
C THR A 206 8.63 2.14 10.53
N ASN A 207 7.93 1.86 9.42
CA ASN A 207 8.12 2.51 8.13
C ASN A 207 6.88 3.33 7.78
N PRO A 208 6.87 4.65 8.03
CA PRO A 208 5.71 5.50 7.78
C PRO A 208 5.40 5.67 6.28
N ASP A 209 6.39 5.55 5.40
CA ASP A 209 6.20 5.71 3.95
C ASP A 209 5.33 4.57 3.38
N LYS A 210 5.58 3.33 3.83
CA LYS A 210 4.83 2.13 3.45
C LYS A 210 3.72 1.75 4.44
N MET A 211 3.57 2.49 5.55
CA MET A 211 2.64 2.16 6.65
C MET A 211 2.79 0.72 7.15
N THR A 212 4.02 0.22 7.23
CA THR A 212 4.34 -1.14 7.68
C THR A 212 5.11 -1.14 9.00
N ALA A 213 4.91 -2.18 9.80
CA ALA A 213 5.77 -2.50 10.93
C ALA A 213 6.70 -3.66 10.55
N GLU A 214 8.00 -3.40 10.51
CA GLU A 214 9.03 -4.39 10.20
C GLU A 214 9.83 -4.68 11.47
N LEU A 215 9.94 -5.97 11.82
CA LEU A 215 10.64 -6.46 13.01
C LEU A 215 11.66 -7.50 12.55
N GLU A 216 12.94 -7.26 12.82
CA GLU A 216 14.06 -8.15 12.48
C GLU A 216 14.53 -8.94 13.71
N ASP A 217 14.89 -10.21 13.54
CA ASP A 217 15.27 -11.14 14.61
C ASP A 217 14.24 -11.15 15.77
N CYS A 218 12.97 -11.27 15.38
CA CYS A 218 11.83 -11.03 16.24
C CYS A 218 11.47 -12.25 17.07
N MET A 219 11.10 -12.05 18.33
CA MET A 219 10.44 -13.02 19.18
C MET A 219 8.94 -12.98 18.98
N VAL A 220 8.27 -14.12 19.06
CA VAL A 220 6.83 -14.26 18.84
C VAL A 220 6.17 -14.87 20.08
N LEU A 221 5.29 -14.11 20.70
CA LEU A 221 4.42 -14.61 21.78
C LEU A 221 3.06 -14.98 21.18
N LEU A 222 2.67 -16.23 21.39
CA LEU A 222 1.38 -16.77 20.94
C LEU A 222 0.48 -17.01 22.14
N HIS A 223 -0.62 -16.27 22.24
CA HIS A 223 -1.56 -16.39 23.35
C HIS A 223 -2.99 -16.65 22.88
N GLU A 224 -3.64 -17.64 23.47
CA GLU A 224 -4.97 -18.08 23.02
C GLU A 224 -6.07 -17.10 23.38
N LYS A 225 -5.96 -16.39 24.52
CA LYS A 225 -6.99 -15.48 25.04
C LYS A 225 -6.69 -14.01 24.78
N LYS A 226 -7.64 -13.16 25.17
CA LYS A 226 -7.48 -11.71 25.12
C LYS A 226 -6.49 -11.20 26.16
N LEU A 227 -5.77 -10.15 25.79
CA LEU A 227 -4.88 -9.43 26.69
C LEU A 227 -5.46 -8.04 26.98
N SER A 228 -6.02 -7.85 28.18
CA SER A 228 -6.56 -6.56 28.65
C SER A 228 -5.66 -5.88 29.69
N SER A 229 -4.77 -6.62 30.36
CA SER A 229 -3.78 -6.12 31.33
C SER A 229 -2.41 -6.73 31.05
N LEU A 230 -1.34 -5.96 31.23
CA LEU A 230 0.05 -6.42 31.06
C LEU A 230 0.69 -6.90 32.36
N GLN A 231 0.00 -6.83 33.48
CA GLN A 231 0.60 -7.13 34.79
C GLN A 231 1.19 -8.53 34.85
N SER A 232 0.52 -9.52 34.26
CA SER A 232 1.00 -10.90 34.16
C SER A 232 2.18 -11.08 33.18
N MET A 233 2.42 -10.10 32.29
CA MET A 233 3.50 -10.14 31.30
C MET A 233 4.73 -9.33 31.69
N VAL A 234 4.69 -8.58 32.79
CA VAL A 234 5.81 -7.69 33.18
C VAL A 234 7.15 -8.43 33.24
N PRO A 235 7.27 -9.62 33.86
CA PRO A 235 8.54 -10.35 33.93
C PRO A 235 9.08 -10.74 32.54
N LEU A 236 8.18 -11.13 31.63
CA LEU A 236 8.52 -11.46 30.25
C LEU A 236 8.99 -10.21 29.50
N LEU A 237 8.26 -9.09 29.60
CA LEU A 237 8.60 -7.84 28.95
C LEU A 237 9.95 -7.29 29.44
N GLU A 238 10.28 -7.41 30.72
CA GLU A 238 11.58 -7.05 31.26
C GLU A 238 12.71 -7.89 30.66
N SER A 239 12.49 -9.19 30.49
CA SER A 239 13.44 -10.09 29.84
C SER A 239 13.65 -9.75 28.36
N VAL A 240 12.56 -9.42 27.64
CA VAL A 240 12.60 -8.98 26.25
C VAL A 240 13.37 -7.65 26.11
N ILE A 241 13.14 -6.68 26.99
CA ILE A 241 13.90 -5.41 27.02
C ILE A 241 15.39 -5.67 27.23
N GLN A 242 15.76 -6.57 28.14
CA GLN A 242 17.16 -6.92 28.39
C GLN A 242 17.82 -7.58 27.16
N SER A 243 17.07 -8.39 26.39
CA SER A 243 17.57 -9.04 25.18
C SER A 243 17.73 -8.08 23.99
N GLN A 244 17.11 -6.90 24.04
CA GLN A 244 17.04 -5.90 22.96
C GLN A 244 16.40 -6.41 21.65
N LYS A 245 15.78 -7.58 21.67
CA LYS A 245 15.08 -8.15 20.51
C LYS A 245 13.66 -7.60 20.40
N PRO A 246 13.15 -7.41 19.18
CA PRO A 246 11.74 -7.09 18.99
C PRO A 246 10.82 -8.22 19.45
N LEU A 247 9.59 -7.86 19.84
CA LEU A 247 8.56 -8.82 20.22
C LEU A 247 7.30 -8.59 19.38
N LEU A 248 6.81 -9.63 18.73
CA LEU A 248 5.45 -9.69 18.20
C LEU A 248 4.54 -10.42 19.17
N ILE A 249 3.41 -9.82 19.52
CA ILE A 249 2.34 -10.46 20.29
C ILE A 249 1.22 -10.85 19.34
N ILE A 250 0.89 -12.14 19.28
CA ILE A 250 -0.27 -12.68 18.57
C ILE A 250 -1.23 -13.24 19.60
N ALA A 251 -2.36 -12.56 19.81
CA ALA A 251 -3.36 -12.96 20.79
C ALA A 251 -4.77 -12.89 20.18
N GLU A 252 -5.76 -13.47 20.87
CA GLU A 252 -7.16 -13.31 20.44
C GLU A 252 -7.53 -11.85 20.23
N ASP A 253 -7.15 -11.00 21.16
CA ASP A 253 -7.21 -9.53 21.06
C ASP A 253 -6.23 -8.91 22.06
N VAL A 254 -5.78 -7.69 21.79
CA VAL A 254 -5.05 -6.87 22.76
C VAL A 254 -5.78 -5.53 22.88
N GLU A 255 -6.39 -5.28 24.02
CA GLU A 255 -7.32 -4.16 24.19
C GLU A 255 -7.08 -3.38 25.49
N GLY A 256 -7.71 -2.21 25.59
CA GLY A 256 -7.74 -1.40 26.80
C GLY A 256 -6.36 -0.95 27.27
N GLU A 257 -6.08 -1.18 28.56
CA GLU A 257 -4.84 -0.76 29.22
C GLU A 257 -3.60 -1.46 28.63
N ALA A 258 -3.74 -2.73 28.22
CA ALA A 258 -2.64 -3.48 27.64
C ALA A 258 -2.14 -2.82 26.35
N LEU A 259 -3.04 -2.55 25.40
CA LEU A 259 -2.68 -1.91 24.13
C LEU A 259 -2.08 -0.52 24.34
N ALA A 260 -2.71 0.29 25.20
CA ALA A 260 -2.24 1.65 25.48
C ALA A 260 -0.82 1.64 26.07
N THR A 261 -0.54 0.71 27.00
CA THR A 261 0.77 0.60 27.63
C THR A 261 1.85 0.13 26.64
N LEU A 262 1.54 -0.83 25.76
CA LEU A 262 2.46 -1.27 24.71
C LEU A 262 2.83 -0.13 23.77
N VAL A 263 1.83 0.65 23.31
CA VAL A 263 2.02 1.82 22.45
C VAL A 263 2.90 2.88 23.13
N VAL A 264 2.62 3.21 24.40
CA VAL A 264 3.40 4.20 25.16
C VAL A 264 4.85 3.76 25.32
N ASN A 265 5.10 2.48 25.65
CA ASN A 265 6.47 1.96 25.81
C ASN A 265 7.23 1.94 24.47
N LYS A 266 6.56 1.62 23.36
CA LYS A 266 7.16 1.73 22.02
C LYS A 266 7.54 3.18 21.70
N LEU A 267 6.62 4.13 21.89
CA LEU A 267 6.86 5.55 21.60
C LEU A 267 7.99 6.15 22.44
N ARG A 268 8.18 5.66 23.66
CA ARG A 268 9.31 6.03 24.54
C ARG A 268 10.65 5.41 24.12
N GLY A 269 10.62 4.52 23.10
CA GLY A 269 11.84 3.83 22.62
C GLY A 269 12.36 2.72 23.56
N GLY A 270 11.62 2.37 24.61
CA GLY A 270 12.02 1.35 25.57
C GLY A 270 11.76 -0.08 25.09
N LEU A 271 10.85 -0.28 24.14
CA LEU A 271 10.44 -1.60 23.69
C LEU A 271 10.16 -1.59 22.18
N LYS A 272 10.80 -2.48 21.44
CA LYS A 272 10.49 -2.74 20.03
C LYS A 272 9.38 -3.79 19.98
N ILE A 273 8.15 -3.38 19.77
CA ILE A 273 6.99 -4.28 19.87
C ILE A 273 5.92 -3.95 18.82
N ALA A 274 5.21 -5.01 18.40
CA ALA A 274 3.95 -4.90 17.69
C ALA A 274 2.96 -5.93 18.26
N ALA A 275 1.68 -5.69 18.05
CA ALA A 275 0.61 -6.60 18.44
C ALA A 275 -0.39 -6.75 17.30
N VAL A 276 -0.82 -8.00 17.07
CA VAL A 276 -1.79 -8.38 16.06
C VAL A 276 -2.82 -9.35 16.64
N LYS A 277 -4.01 -9.41 16.01
CA LYS A 277 -5.00 -10.43 16.37
C LYS A 277 -4.62 -11.77 15.78
N ALA A 278 -4.89 -12.83 16.53
CA ALA A 278 -4.76 -14.18 16.00
C ALA A 278 -5.75 -14.41 14.84
N PRO A 279 -5.32 -15.09 13.77
CA PRO A 279 -6.19 -15.41 12.66
C PRO A 279 -7.25 -16.47 13.01
N GLY A 280 -8.42 -16.39 12.37
CA GLY A 280 -9.53 -17.32 12.58
C GLY A 280 -10.34 -17.06 13.85
N PHE A 281 -11.30 -17.97 14.13
CA PHE A 281 -12.22 -17.91 15.26
C PHE A 281 -12.38 -19.30 15.87
N GLY A 282 -12.63 -19.39 17.20
CA GLY A 282 -12.87 -20.65 17.90
C GLY A 282 -11.74 -21.65 17.71
N ASP A 283 -12.07 -22.91 17.40
CA ASP A 283 -11.09 -23.98 17.23
C ASP A 283 -10.13 -23.76 16.06
N ARG A 284 -10.58 -23.05 15.00
CA ARG A 284 -9.70 -22.68 13.89
C ARG A 284 -8.59 -21.72 14.33
N ARG A 285 -8.91 -20.75 15.21
CA ARG A 285 -7.90 -19.85 15.77
C ARG A 285 -6.84 -20.64 16.55
N LYS A 286 -7.27 -21.61 17.39
CA LYS A 286 -6.34 -22.50 18.11
C LYS A 286 -5.44 -23.27 17.15
N ALA A 287 -6.02 -23.82 16.09
CA ALA A 287 -5.29 -24.57 15.07
C ALA A 287 -4.28 -23.69 14.32
N MET A 288 -4.66 -22.45 13.95
CA MET A 288 -3.75 -21.51 13.29
C MET A 288 -2.65 -21.00 14.21
N LEU A 289 -2.94 -20.74 15.48
CA LEU A 289 -1.91 -20.42 16.47
C LEU A 289 -0.89 -21.56 16.62
N GLN A 290 -1.36 -22.83 16.58
CA GLN A 290 -0.49 -23.98 16.59
C GLN A 290 0.38 -24.08 15.33
N ASP A 291 -0.17 -23.75 14.16
CA ASP A 291 0.58 -23.72 12.91
C ASP A 291 1.70 -22.67 12.97
N ILE A 292 1.41 -21.47 13.50
CA ILE A 292 2.40 -20.41 13.70
C ILE A 292 3.45 -20.83 14.76
N ALA A 293 3.03 -21.53 15.82
CA ALA A 293 3.95 -22.03 16.84
C ALA A 293 4.98 -23.00 16.25
N ILE A 294 4.52 -23.96 15.46
CA ILE A 294 5.40 -24.93 14.77
C ILE A 294 6.33 -24.21 13.80
N LEU A 295 5.81 -23.24 13.04
CA LEU A 295 6.61 -22.46 12.08
C LEU A 295 7.71 -21.63 12.76
N THR A 296 7.43 -21.07 13.93
CA THR A 296 8.38 -20.19 14.65
C THR A 296 9.20 -20.90 15.72
N GLY A 297 8.95 -22.21 15.92
CA GLY A 297 9.60 -23.00 16.98
C GLY A 297 9.20 -22.60 18.39
N GLY A 298 8.02 -21.97 18.56
CA GLY A 298 7.49 -21.53 19.86
C GLY A 298 6.37 -22.42 20.38
N GLN A 299 5.73 -21.94 21.46
CA GLN A 299 4.59 -22.62 22.09
C GLN A 299 3.39 -21.69 22.18
N VAL A 300 2.19 -22.26 22.00
CA VAL A 300 0.94 -21.51 22.25
C VAL A 300 0.68 -21.50 23.75
N ILE A 301 0.61 -20.32 24.32
CA ILE A 301 0.29 -20.15 25.75
C ILE A 301 -1.23 -20.26 25.89
N SER A 302 -1.66 -21.41 26.43
CA SER A 302 -3.07 -21.76 26.65
C SER A 302 -3.31 -22.08 28.12
N GLU A 303 -4.27 -21.39 28.72
CA GLU A 303 -4.70 -21.69 30.09
C GLU A 303 -5.40 -23.05 30.19
N ASP A 304 -6.03 -23.50 29.09
CA ASP A 304 -6.64 -24.82 29.02
C ASP A 304 -5.60 -25.95 29.21
N LEU A 305 -4.34 -25.68 28.84
CA LEU A 305 -3.18 -26.56 29.08
C LEU A 305 -2.47 -26.28 30.40
N GLY A 306 -3.01 -25.41 31.24
CA GLY A 306 -2.43 -25.05 32.55
C GLY A 306 -1.29 -24.02 32.47
N MET A 307 -1.02 -23.45 31.29
CA MET A 307 0.02 -22.44 31.11
C MET A 307 -0.51 -21.06 31.48
N LYS A 308 0.18 -20.36 32.36
CA LYS A 308 -0.13 -18.98 32.75
C LYS A 308 0.89 -18.03 32.17
N LEU A 309 0.45 -16.84 31.75
CA LEU A 309 1.33 -15.78 31.20
C LEU A 309 2.46 -15.38 32.16
N GLU A 310 2.22 -15.48 33.48
CA GLU A 310 3.21 -15.17 34.53
C GLU A 310 4.43 -16.13 34.53
N ASN A 311 4.25 -17.33 33.99
CA ASN A 311 5.26 -18.37 33.94
C ASN A 311 5.93 -18.53 32.58
N VAL A 312 5.64 -17.62 31.63
CA VAL A 312 6.22 -17.67 30.28
C VAL A 312 7.67 -17.24 30.33
N THR A 313 8.52 -18.09 29.81
CA THR A 313 9.97 -17.86 29.69
C THR A 313 10.36 -17.58 28.23
N MET A 314 11.58 -17.09 28.00
CA MET A 314 12.05 -16.71 26.68
C MET A 314 12.15 -17.89 25.70
N ASP A 315 12.39 -19.09 26.20
CA ASP A 315 12.47 -20.34 25.45
C ASP A 315 11.12 -20.88 24.98
N MET A 316 10.01 -20.37 25.53
CA MET A 316 8.66 -20.67 25.04
C MET A 316 8.23 -19.78 23.88
N LEU A 317 8.95 -18.68 23.64
CA LEU A 317 8.68 -17.77 22.53
C LEU A 317 9.17 -18.37 21.23
N GLY A 318 8.33 -18.22 20.18
CA GLY A 318 8.80 -18.46 18.83
C GLY A 318 9.81 -17.39 18.37
N THR A 319 10.55 -17.68 17.34
CA THR A 319 11.48 -16.72 16.73
C THR A 319 11.35 -16.72 15.20
N SER A 320 11.57 -15.57 14.61
CA SER A 320 11.57 -15.39 13.15
C SER A 320 12.62 -14.36 12.78
N LYS A 321 13.27 -14.54 11.65
CA LYS A 321 14.27 -13.61 11.16
C LYS A 321 13.69 -12.26 10.77
N LYS A 322 12.50 -12.27 10.16
CA LYS A 322 11.78 -11.05 9.82
C LYS A 322 10.28 -11.24 9.94
N ILE A 323 9.60 -10.21 10.44
CA ILE A 323 8.14 -10.12 10.43
C ILE A 323 7.76 -8.78 9.81
N GLN A 324 6.86 -8.82 8.84
CA GLN A 324 6.29 -7.64 8.21
C GLN A 324 4.79 -7.59 8.49
N ILE A 325 4.32 -6.47 9.00
CA ILE A 325 2.91 -6.27 9.37
C ILE A 325 2.41 -5.04 8.64
N THR A 326 1.38 -5.22 7.83
CA THR A 326 0.62 -4.14 7.20
C THR A 326 -0.61 -3.81 8.03
N LYS A 327 -1.49 -2.97 7.51
CA LYS A 327 -2.78 -2.68 8.13
C LYS A 327 -3.68 -3.92 8.22
N ASP A 328 -3.61 -4.82 7.26
CA ASP A 328 -4.54 -5.93 7.07
C ASP A 328 -3.90 -7.31 7.19
N GLU A 329 -2.58 -7.43 7.03
CA GLU A 329 -1.87 -8.71 6.94
C GLU A 329 -0.60 -8.74 7.79
N THR A 330 -0.22 -9.94 8.21
CA THR A 330 1.06 -10.24 8.87
C THR A 330 1.77 -11.36 8.15
N THR A 331 3.02 -11.12 7.74
CA THR A 331 3.90 -12.09 7.09
C THR A 331 5.06 -12.44 8.01
N VAL A 332 5.21 -13.72 8.31
CA VAL A 332 6.34 -14.30 9.04
C VAL A 332 7.29 -14.90 8.02
N VAL A 333 8.54 -14.46 8.04
CA VAL A 333 9.59 -14.86 7.09
C VAL A 333 10.74 -15.52 7.84
N ASP A 334 11.15 -16.70 7.39
CA ASP A 334 12.26 -17.47 7.97
C ASP A 334 12.04 -17.73 9.46
N GLY A 335 10.95 -18.47 9.76
CA GLY A 335 10.64 -18.96 11.12
C GLY A 335 11.65 -20.02 11.55
N ALA A 336 11.97 -20.05 12.85
CA ALA A 336 12.98 -20.95 13.40
C ALA A 336 12.44 -22.37 13.70
N GLY A 337 11.24 -22.71 13.21
CA GLY A 337 10.68 -24.06 13.38
C GLY A 337 11.46 -25.13 12.62
N GLU A 338 11.48 -26.34 13.16
CA GLU A 338 12.11 -27.48 12.52
C GLU A 338 11.31 -27.90 11.27
N LYS A 339 11.97 -27.99 10.13
CA LYS A 339 11.35 -28.37 8.86
C LYS A 339 10.59 -29.69 8.93
N SER A 340 11.12 -30.67 9.66
CA SER A 340 10.49 -31.97 9.91
C SER A 340 9.16 -31.85 10.66
N GLU A 341 9.03 -30.90 11.59
CA GLU A 341 7.77 -30.66 12.33
C GLU A 341 6.74 -29.96 11.45
N ILE A 342 7.20 -29.01 10.60
CA ILE A 342 6.35 -28.34 9.59
C ILE A 342 5.80 -29.36 8.59
N GLU A 343 6.64 -30.24 8.04
CA GLU A 343 6.23 -31.30 7.11
C GLU A 343 5.25 -32.28 7.78
N ALA A 344 5.51 -32.68 9.02
CA ALA A 344 4.61 -33.53 9.80
C ALA A 344 3.24 -32.86 10.03
N ARG A 345 3.23 -31.55 10.31
CA ARG A 345 2.00 -30.78 10.47
C ARG A 345 1.21 -30.69 9.17
N VAL A 346 1.88 -30.45 8.05
CA VAL A 346 1.25 -30.45 6.71
C VAL A 346 0.63 -31.81 6.40
N ALA A 347 1.33 -32.92 6.69
CA ALA A 347 0.80 -34.28 6.52
C ALA A 347 -0.44 -34.53 7.39
N GLN A 348 -0.43 -34.07 8.65
CA GLN A 348 -1.58 -34.17 9.54
C GLN A 348 -2.80 -33.41 8.98
N ILE A 349 -2.62 -32.18 8.49
CA ILE A 349 -3.73 -31.40 7.92
C ILE A 349 -4.25 -32.06 6.65
N ARG A 350 -3.39 -32.64 5.80
CA ARG A 350 -3.80 -33.41 4.61
C ARG A 350 -4.67 -34.61 4.96
N SER A 351 -4.33 -35.37 6.02
CA SER A 351 -5.20 -36.44 6.50
C SER A 351 -6.59 -35.92 6.94
N GLN A 352 -6.63 -34.76 7.61
CA GLN A 352 -7.91 -34.14 7.99
C GLN A 352 -8.75 -33.70 6.76
N ILE A 353 -8.10 -33.30 5.66
CA ILE A 353 -8.79 -32.98 4.40
C ILE A 353 -9.49 -34.23 3.82
N GLU A 354 -8.85 -35.40 3.92
CA GLU A 354 -9.40 -36.68 3.45
C GLU A 354 -10.54 -37.18 4.33
N GLU A 355 -10.48 -36.93 5.63
CA GLU A 355 -11.47 -37.39 6.60
C GLU A 355 -12.73 -36.50 6.67
N THR A 356 -12.63 -35.20 6.30
CA THR A 356 -13.75 -34.27 6.43
C THR A 356 -14.81 -34.48 5.38
N SER A 357 -16.07 -34.50 5.81
CA SER A 357 -17.25 -34.54 4.95
C SER A 357 -17.80 -33.15 4.58
N SER A 358 -17.30 -32.10 5.22
CA SER A 358 -17.74 -30.72 4.98
C SER A 358 -16.88 -30.07 3.88
N ASP A 359 -17.49 -29.64 2.78
CA ASP A 359 -16.78 -28.95 1.70
C ASP A 359 -16.15 -27.65 2.18
N TYR A 360 -16.85 -26.92 3.06
CA TYR A 360 -16.33 -25.69 3.66
C TYR A 360 -15.09 -25.94 4.57
N ASP A 361 -15.12 -27.00 5.39
CA ASP A 361 -13.96 -27.33 6.22
C ASP A 361 -12.81 -27.84 5.37
N ARG A 362 -13.10 -28.60 4.32
CA ARG A 362 -12.11 -29.04 3.33
C ARG A 362 -11.38 -27.86 2.68
N GLU A 363 -12.14 -26.86 2.21
CA GLU A 363 -11.58 -25.63 1.64
C GLU A 363 -10.66 -24.90 2.65
N LYS A 364 -11.09 -24.73 3.89
CA LYS A 364 -10.30 -24.06 4.93
C LYS A 364 -9.08 -24.85 5.38
N LEU A 365 -9.12 -26.17 5.34
CA LEU A 365 -7.95 -27.00 5.58
C LEU A 365 -6.95 -26.92 4.39
N GLN A 366 -7.45 -26.89 3.16
CA GLN A 366 -6.62 -26.70 1.97
C GLN A 366 -5.90 -25.34 2.01
N GLU A 367 -6.61 -24.26 2.37
CA GLU A 367 -6.02 -22.93 2.58
C GLU A 367 -4.89 -22.96 3.64
N ARG A 368 -5.06 -23.67 4.75
CA ARG A 368 -4.02 -23.82 5.76
C ARG A 368 -2.80 -24.58 5.25
N VAL A 369 -3.02 -25.66 4.49
CA VAL A 369 -1.90 -26.40 3.86
C VAL A 369 -1.16 -25.50 2.88
N ALA A 370 -1.85 -24.75 2.03
CA ALA A 370 -1.23 -23.83 1.08
C ALA A 370 -0.36 -22.78 1.79
N LYS A 371 -0.88 -22.18 2.87
CA LYS A 371 -0.15 -21.18 3.66
C LYS A 371 1.08 -21.75 4.39
N LEU A 372 1.02 -22.99 4.86
CA LEU A 372 2.12 -23.60 5.63
C LEU A 372 3.16 -24.28 4.73
N ALA A 373 2.72 -24.97 3.65
CA ALA A 373 3.59 -25.74 2.76
C ALA A 373 4.25 -24.89 1.67
N GLY A 374 3.65 -23.75 1.31
CA GLY A 374 4.16 -22.89 0.24
C GLY A 374 5.43 -22.13 0.59
N GLY A 375 5.67 -21.90 1.87
CA GLY A 375 6.77 -21.04 2.32
C GLY A 375 6.60 -19.58 1.88
N VAL A 376 7.68 -18.83 1.97
CA VAL A 376 7.77 -17.43 1.49
C VAL A 376 8.94 -17.33 0.52
N ALA A 377 8.67 -16.87 -0.71
CA ALA A 377 9.74 -16.49 -1.62
C ALA A 377 10.26 -15.10 -1.23
N VAL A 378 11.56 -14.97 -1.06
CA VAL A 378 12.22 -13.71 -0.72
C VAL A 378 13.06 -13.28 -1.92
N ILE A 379 12.67 -12.19 -2.58
CA ILE A 379 13.44 -11.56 -3.65
C ILE A 379 14.35 -10.52 -2.98
N ARG A 380 15.67 -10.80 -2.96
CA ARG A 380 16.67 -9.88 -2.42
C ARG A 380 17.26 -9.06 -3.55
N VAL A 381 16.91 -7.79 -3.59
CA VAL A 381 17.28 -6.87 -4.67
C VAL A 381 18.67 -6.31 -4.44
N GLY A 382 19.59 -6.58 -5.38
CA GLY A 382 20.96 -6.07 -5.39
C GLY A 382 21.13 -4.81 -6.24
N GLY A 383 22.26 -4.11 -6.04
CA GLY A 383 22.62 -2.92 -6.82
C GLY A 383 23.95 -2.32 -6.39
N MET A 384 24.46 -1.36 -7.18
CA MET A 384 25.77 -0.72 -6.93
C MET A 384 25.71 0.35 -5.83
N SER A 385 24.54 0.93 -5.57
CA SER A 385 24.35 1.97 -4.58
C SER A 385 23.03 1.76 -3.83
N GLU A 386 22.96 2.26 -2.60
CA GLU A 386 21.75 2.20 -1.78
C GLU A 386 20.54 2.88 -2.46
N VAL A 387 20.78 3.96 -3.20
CA VAL A 387 19.73 4.66 -3.96
C VAL A 387 19.19 3.78 -5.09
N GLU A 388 20.06 3.09 -5.81
CA GLU A 388 19.68 2.16 -6.88
C GLU A 388 18.91 0.95 -6.32
N VAL A 389 19.39 0.36 -5.23
CA VAL A 389 18.73 -0.78 -4.57
C VAL A 389 17.30 -0.40 -4.13
N LYS A 390 17.13 0.76 -3.52
CA LYS A 390 15.79 1.24 -3.10
C LYS A 390 14.86 1.47 -4.29
N GLU A 391 15.35 2.12 -5.34
CA GLU A 391 14.54 2.37 -6.55
C GLU A 391 14.16 1.05 -7.24
N ARG A 392 15.09 0.10 -7.36
CA ARG A 392 14.83 -1.21 -7.94
C ARG A 392 13.88 -2.04 -7.07
N LYS A 393 14.01 -1.96 -5.74
CA LYS A 393 13.08 -2.60 -4.80
C LYS A 393 11.66 -2.07 -4.98
N ASP A 394 11.46 -0.76 -5.05
CA ASP A 394 10.14 -0.17 -5.25
C ASP A 394 9.52 -0.69 -6.57
N ARG A 395 10.28 -0.79 -7.65
CA ARG A 395 9.81 -1.37 -8.92
C ARG A 395 9.46 -2.86 -8.84
N VAL A 396 10.22 -3.64 -8.08
CA VAL A 396 9.92 -5.06 -7.87
C VAL A 396 8.65 -5.21 -7.03
N ASP A 397 8.46 -4.37 -6.00
CA ASP A 397 7.23 -4.34 -5.20
C ASP A 397 6.00 -4.01 -6.07
N ASP A 398 6.08 -2.98 -6.94
CA ASP A 398 5.00 -2.60 -7.85
C ASP A 398 4.68 -3.74 -8.82
N ALA A 399 5.71 -4.34 -9.44
CA ALA A 399 5.55 -5.45 -10.36
C ALA A 399 4.94 -6.70 -9.70
N LEU A 400 5.30 -6.97 -8.44
CA LEU A 400 4.72 -8.06 -7.66
C LEU A 400 3.23 -7.81 -7.38
N ASN A 401 2.87 -6.58 -6.99
CA ASN A 401 1.47 -6.21 -6.73
C ASN A 401 0.62 -6.27 -8.00
N ALA A 402 1.15 -5.77 -9.13
CA ALA A 402 0.49 -5.87 -10.43
C ALA A 402 0.26 -7.35 -10.82
N THR A 403 1.27 -8.20 -10.61
CA THR A 403 1.16 -9.63 -10.91
C THR A 403 0.11 -10.33 -10.04
N ARG A 404 0.05 -10.02 -8.74
CA ARG A 404 -1.02 -10.51 -7.85
C ARG A 404 -2.40 -10.03 -8.30
N ALA A 405 -2.52 -8.76 -8.67
CA ALA A 405 -3.77 -8.20 -9.20
C ALA A 405 -4.22 -8.91 -10.50
N ALA A 406 -3.27 -9.27 -11.38
CA ALA A 406 -3.54 -10.02 -12.61
C ALA A 406 -4.06 -11.44 -12.32
N VAL A 407 -3.49 -12.13 -11.34
CA VAL A 407 -3.96 -13.47 -10.93
C VAL A 407 -5.36 -13.39 -10.30
N GLN A 408 -5.69 -12.30 -9.58
CA GLN A 408 -6.98 -12.14 -8.90
C GLN A 408 -8.15 -11.83 -9.84
N GLU A 409 -7.99 -10.90 -10.78
CA GLU A 409 -9.08 -10.41 -11.64
C GLU A 409 -8.79 -10.54 -13.14
N GLY A 410 -7.71 -11.24 -13.51
CA GLY A 410 -7.32 -11.43 -14.89
C GLY A 410 -6.59 -10.23 -15.51
N ILE A 411 -6.30 -10.38 -16.80
CA ILE A 411 -5.54 -9.43 -17.62
C ILE A 411 -6.38 -8.88 -18.76
N ILE A 412 -6.06 -7.65 -19.15
CA ILE A 412 -6.65 -6.94 -20.27
C ILE A 412 -5.55 -6.39 -21.19
N VAL A 413 -5.94 -5.87 -22.33
CA VAL A 413 -5.04 -5.17 -23.25
C VAL A 413 -4.45 -3.95 -22.56
N GLY A 414 -3.12 -3.86 -22.51
CA GLY A 414 -2.40 -2.83 -21.79
C GLY A 414 -2.19 -1.53 -22.57
N GLY A 415 -1.37 -0.65 -21.98
CA GLY A 415 -0.98 0.62 -22.61
C GLY A 415 -2.12 1.64 -22.76
N GLY A 416 -3.18 1.52 -21.94
CA GLY A 416 -4.36 2.38 -21.96
C GLY A 416 -5.36 2.05 -23.09
N VAL A 417 -5.11 0.99 -23.88
CA VAL A 417 -6.01 0.57 -24.98
C VAL A 417 -7.35 0.09 -24.45
N ALA A 418 -7.38 -0.68 -23.37
CA ALA A 418 -8.63 -1.17 -22.76
C ALA A 418 -9.57 -0.04 -22.37
N LEU A 419 -9.06 1.08 -21.85
CA LEU A 419 -9.85 2.27 -21.52
C LEU A 419 -10.50 2.90 -22.78
N ILE A 420 -9.77 2.97 -23.88
CA ILE A 420 -10.32 3.48 -25.15
C ILE A 420 -11.37 2.52 -25.74
N GLN A 421 -11.12 1.22 -25.70
CA GLN A 421 -12.07 0.22 -26.19
C GLN A 421 -13.37 0.20 -25.36
N SER A 422 -13.29 0.42 -24.04
CA SER A 422 -14.45 0.51 -23.17
C SER A 422 -15.37 1.71 -23.50
N CYS A 423 -14.82 2.77 -24.13
CA CYS A 423 -15.60 3.93 -24.59
C CYS A 423 -16.73 3.56 -25.57
N LYS A 424 -16.61 2.42 -26.28
CA LYS A 424 -17.67 1.94 -27.21
C LYS A 424 -18.98 1.65 -26.48
N GLY A 425 -18.93 1.28 -25.20
CA GLY A 425 -20.11 1.08 -24.35
C GLY A 425 -20.85 2.41 -24.07
N LEU A 426 -20.10 3.50 -23.96
CA LEU A 426 -20.65 4.83 -23.68
C LEU A 426 -21.43 5.45 -24.83
N ASP A 427 -21.24 4.99 -26.07
CA ASP A 427 -21.97 5.51 -27.25
C ASP A 427 -23.49 5.30 -27.17
N LYS A 428 -23.91 4.27 -26.43
CA LYS A 428 -25.33 3.92 -26.24
C LYS A 428 -25.90 4.38 -24.91
N LEU A 429 -25.03 4.85 -24.01
CA LEU A 429 -25.43 5.29 -22.68
C LEU A 429 -26.00 6.70 -22.76
N LYS A 430 -27.18 6.92 -22.20
CA LYS A 430 -27.87 8.21 -22.13
C LYS A 430 -28.27 8.51 -20.70
N GLY A 431 -28.06 9.73 -20.29
CA GLY A 431 -28.59 10.29 -19.06
C GLY A 431 -30.05 10.68 -19.15
N GLU A 432 -30.62 11.12 -18.05
CA GLU A 432 -31.97 11.65 -17.97
C GLU A 432 -32.10 13.08 -18.50
N ASN A 433 -30.95 13.79 -18.60
CA ASN A 433 -30.89 15.17 -19.07
C ASN A 433 -29.54 15.48 -19.73
N ALA A 434 -29.42 16.65 -20.35
CA ALA A 434 -28.24 17.09 -21.09
C ALA A 434 -26.97 17.22 -20.21
N ASP A 435 -27.13 17.55 -18.94
CA ASP A 435 -25.99 17.70 -18.02
C ASP A 435 -25.42 16.33 -17.61
N GLN A 436 -26.27 15.31 -17.47
CA GLN A 436 -25.83 13.93 -17.27
C GLN A 436 -25.14 13.39 -18.55
N ASP A 437 -25.68 13.69 -19.73
CA ASP A 437 -25.03 13.33 -21.01
C ASP A 437 -23.65 14.00 -21.14
N ALA A 438 -23.52 15.23 -20.69
CA ALA A 438 -22.24 15.93 -20.63
C ALA A 438 -21.27 15.25 -19.64
N GLY A 439 -21.78 14.76 -18.50
CA GLY A 439 -21.03 13.95 -17.53
C GLY A 439 -20.48 12.66 -18.15
N ILE A 440 -21.27 11.97 -18.96
CA ILE A 440 -20.82 10.78 -19.70
C ILE A 440 -19.74 11.16 -20.73
N ALA A 441 -19.95 12.24 -21.46
CA ALA A 441 -19.04 12.69 -22.50
C ALA A 441 -17.67 13.15 -21.95
N LEU A 442 -17.63 13.75 -20.74
CA LEU A 442 -16.36 14.16 -20.13
C LEU A 442 -15.54 12.95 -19.66
N VAL A 443 -16.17 11.90 -19.09
CA VAL A 443 -15.48 10.66 -18.74
C VAL A 443 -14.87 10.04 -19.99
N ARG A 444 -15.63 9.93 -21.10
CA ARG A 444 -15.12 9.43 -22.37
C ARG A 444 -13.85 10.13 -22.82
N ARG A 445 -13.75 11.46 -22.65
CA ARG A 445 -12.53 12.23 -22.99
C ARG A 445 -11.40 11.95 -22.03
N ALA A 446 -11.69 11.81 -20.73
CA ALA A 446 -10.69 11.54 -19.72
C ALA A 446 -10.04 10.15 -19.88
N LEU A 447 -10.80 9.15 -20.37
CA LEU A 447 -10.29 7.79 -20.60
C LEU A 447 -9.17 7.70 -21.65
N GLU A 448 -9.02 8.72 -22.52
CA GLU A 448 -7.90 8.79 -23.48
C GLU A 448 -6.58 9.25 -22.80
N ALA A 449 -6.65 9.90 -21.63
CA ALA A 449 -5.51 10.58 -21.02
C ALA A 449 -4.30 9.64 -20.74
N PRO A 450 -4.46 8.43 -20.20
CA PRO A 450 -3.31 7.55 -19.93
C PRO A 450 -2.57 7.15 -21.22
N LEU A 451 -3.28 6.70 -22.25
CA LEU A 451 -2.66 6.33 -23.52
C LEU A 451 -1.97 7.53 -24.19
N ARG A 452 -2.62 8.70 -24.19
CA ARG A 452 -2.04 9.92 -24.74
C ARG A 452 -0.74 10.29 -24.04
N GLN A 453 -0.72 10.20 -22.70
CA GLN A 453 0.47 10.50 -21.92
C GLN A 453 1.60 9.51 -22.17
N ILE A 454 1.30 8.21 -22.30
CA ILE A 454 2.30 7.18 -22.67
C ILE A 454 2.94 7.53 -24.03
N ALA A 455 2.14 7.90 -25.02
CA ALA A 455 2.63 8.30 -26.35
C ALA A 455 3.45 9.60 -26.29
N GLU A 456 2.99 10.61 -25.55
CA GLU A 456 3.69 11.89 -25.37
C GLU A 456 5.04 11.70 -24.67
N ASN A 457 5.11 10.85 -23.63
CA ASN A 457 6.37 10.50 -22.97
C ASN A 457 7.34 9.75 -23.91
N ALA A 458 6.80 9.08 -24.94
CA ALA A 458 7.59 8.44 -25.99
C ALA A 458 8.00 9.42 -27.12
N GLY A 459 7.53 10.68 -27.08
CA GLY A 459 7.84 11.69 -28.10
C GLY A 459 6.91 11.65 -29.32
N VAL A 460 5.76 10.95 -29.22
CA VAL A 460 4.76 10.81 -30.29
C VAL A 460 3.49 11.58 -29.91
N ASP A 461 2.80 12.16 -30.88
CA ASP A 461 1.52 12.87 -30.66
C ASP A 461 0.45 11.89 -30.17
N GLY A 462 0.05 12.04 -28.88
CA GLY A 462 -0.93 11.18 -28.23
C GLY A 462 -2.32 11.25 -28.87
N ALA A 463 -2.71 12.36 -29.47
CA ALA A 463 -4.01 12.49 -30.14
C ALA A 463 -4.07 11.65 -31.42
N VAL A 464 -2.96 11.62 -32.19
CA VAL A 464 -2.84 10.79 -33.41
C VAL A 464 -2.90 9.31 -33.04
N VAL A 465 -2.18 8.89 -31.97
CA VAL A 465 -2.19 7.50 -31.49
C VAL A 465 -3.59 7.09 -31.05
N ALA A 466 -4.26 7.90 -30.21
CA ALA A 466 -5.61 7.62 -29.73
C ALA A 466 -6.63 7.55 -30.89
N GLY A 467 -6.50 8.44 -31.90
CA GLY A 467 -7.32 8.42 -33.12
C GLY A 467 -7.21 7.09 -33.88
N LYS A 468 -6.00 6.64 -34.17
CA LYS A 468 -5.75 5.37 -34.87
C LYS A 468 -6.31 4.16 -34.15
N ILE A 469 -6.17 4.11 -32.81
CA ILE A 469 -6.67 2.99 -32.00
C ILE A 469 -8.20 2.99 -31.98
N ARG A 470 -8.84 4.15 -31.89
CA ARG A 470 -10.31 4.28 -31.91
C ARG A 470 -10.92 3.85 -33.24
N GLU A 471 -10.25 4.11 -34.35
CA GLU A 471 -10.69 3.72 -35.69
C GLU A 471 -10.51 2.22 -35.96
N SER A 472 -9.65 1.54 -35.22
CA SER A 472 -9.42 0.10 -35.37
C SER A 472 -10.65 -0.73 -34.96
N LYS A 473 -10.93 -1.75 -35.76
CA LYS A 473 -11.95 -2.77 -35.45
C LYS A 473 -11.44 -3.85 -34.51
N ASP A 474 -10.12 -4.01 -34.45
CA ASP A 474 -9.47 -5.00 -33.59
C ASP A 474 -9.34 -4.42 -32.18
N ALA A 475 -9.89 -5.14 -31.20
CA ALA A 475 -9.88 -4.74 -29.79
C ALA A 475 -8.50 -4.83 -29.15
N SER A 476 -7.61 -5.65 -29.70
CA SER A 476 -6.22 -5.81 -29.21
C SER A 476 -5.22 -4.87 -29.88
N PHE A 477 -5.65 -4.14 -30.91
CA PHE A 477 -4.78 -3.22 -31.65
C PHE A 477 -4.41 -2.01 -30.80
N GLY A 478 -3.10 -1.77 -30.64
CA GLY A 478 -2.57 -0.66 -29.87
C GLY A 478 -1.24 -0.12 -30.40
N PHE A 479 -0.61 0.71 -29.58
CA PHE A 479 0.69 1.32 -29.83
C PHE A 479 1.68 0.92 -28.75
N ASN A 480 2.73 0.18 -29.13
CA ASN A 480 3.84 -0.13 -28.25
C ASN A 480 4.79 1.07 -28.18
N ALA A 481 4.73 1.83 -27.09
CA ALA A 481 5.55 3.03 -26.92
C ALA A 481 7.05 2.75 -26.77
N GLN A 482 7.45 1.51 -26.46
CA GLN A 482 8.86 1.13 -26.36
C GLN A 482 9.49 0.99 -27.74
N THR A 483 8.82 0.27 -28.65
CA THR A 483 9.28 0.01 -30.03
C THR A 483 8.75 1.03 -31.05
N GLU A 484 7.76 1.85 -30.68
CA GLU A 484 7.05 2.80 -31.54
C GLU A 484 6.24 2.12 -32.66
N GLU A 485 5.83 0.87 -32.47
CA GLU A 485 5.09 0.09 -33.45
C GLU A 485 3.62 -0.05 -33.10
N TYR A 486 2.78 -0.15 -34.13
CA TYR A 486 1.37 -0.47 -34.00
C TYR A 486 1.12 -1.94 -34.24
N GLY A 487 0.31 -2.60 -33.43
CA GLY A 487 -0.01 -4.00 -33.61
C GLY A 487 -0.88 -4.56 -32.50
N ASP A 488 -0.94 -5.87 -32.42
CA ASP A 488 -1.63 -6.61 -31.38
C ASP A 488 -0.84 -6.54 -30.07
N MET A 489 -1.40 -5.87 -29.07
CA MET A 489 -0.75 -5.63 -27.79
C MET A 489 -0.53 -6.92 -26.98
N PHE A 490 -1.40 -7.93 -27.12
CA PHE A 490 -1.18 -9.23 -26.48
C PHE A 490 0.08 -9.92 -27.07
N LYS A 491 0.27 -9.85 -28.39
CA LYS A 491 1.49 -10.39 -29.03
C LYS A 491 2.76 -9.63 -28.65
N PHE A 492 2.62 -8.33 -28.37
CA PHE A 492 3.73 -7.52 -27.87
C PHE A 492 4.00 -7.75 -26.38
N GLY A 493 3.17 -8.55 -25.67
CA GLY A 493 3.26 -8.72 -24.24
C GLY A 493 2.89 -7.50 -23.42
N VAL A 494 2.20 -6.51 -24.02
CA VAL A 494 1.74 -5.28 -23.35
C VAL A 494 0.35 -5.52 -22.80
N ILE A 495 0.29 -5.95 -21.57
CA ILE A 495 -0.93 -6.36 -20.86
C ILE A 495 -0.98 -5.70 -19.48
N ASP A 496 -2.17 -5.31 -19.05
CA ASP A 496 -2.41 -4.69 -17.75
C ASP A 496 -3.34 -5.56 -16.90
N PRO A 497 -3.20 -5.59 -15.57
CA PRO A 497 -4.15 -6.24 -14.68
C PRO A 497 -5.50 -5.52 -14.72
N ALA A 498 -6.59 -6.26 -14.87
CA ALA A 498 -7.94 -5.68 -14.90
C ALA A 498 -8.28 -4.95 -13.61
N LYS A 499 -7.88 -5.49 -12.45
CA LYS A 499 -8.06 -4.88 -11.13
C LYS A 499 -7.42 -3.49 -11.05
N VAL A 500 -6.17 -3.36 -11.48
CA VAL A 500 -5.42 -2.08 -11.44
C VAL A 500 -6.14 -1.00 -12.24
N VAL A 501 -6.53 -1.30 -13.49
CA VAL A 501 -7.16 -0.31 -14.37
C VAL A 501 -8.55 0.07 -13.86
N ARG A 502 -9.32 -0.90 -13.35
CA ARG A 502 -10.65 -0.69 -12.78
C ARG A 502 -10.59 0.20 -11.54
N THR A 503 -9.75 -0.17 -10.56
CA THR A 503 -9.57 0.59 -9.31
C THR A 503 -9.10 2.01 -9.59
N ALA A 504 -8.12 2.19 -10.48
CA ALA A 504 -7.65 3.51 -10.87
C ALA A 504 -8.78 4.41 -11.40
N LEU A 505 -9.71 3.87 -12.18
CA LEU A 505 -10.86 4.62 -12.69
C LEU A 505 -11.90 4.91 -11.60
N GLU A 506 -12.22 3.94 -10.75
CA GLU A 506 -13.21 4.09 -9.67
C GLU A 506 -12.77 5.15 -8.67
N ASP A 507 -11.51 5.12 -8.21
CA ASP A 507 -10.96 6.10 -7.29
C ASP A 507 -10.87 7.49 -7.92
N ALA A 508 -10.38 7.56 -9.16
CA ALA A 508 -10.30 8.83 -9.91
C ALA A 508 -11.68 9.49 -10.06
N ALA A 509 -12.69 8.73 -10.47
CA ALA A 509 -14.04 9.23 -10.68
C ALA A 509 -14.69 9.66 -9.37
N SER A 510 -14.53 8.87 -8.29
CA SER A 510 -15.07 9.17 -6.97
C SER A 510 -14.59 10.54 -6.46
N VAL A 511 -13.28 10.76 -6.43
CA VAL A 511 -12.70 12.02 -5.94
C VAL A 511 -12.95 13.17 -6.90
N ALA A 512 -12.82 12.95 -8.21
CA ALA A 512 -13.09 14.00 -9.21
C ALA A 512 -14.53 14.51 -9.15
N ALA A 513 -15.51 13.62 -8.95
CA ALA A 513 -16.91 13.99 -8.79
C ALA A 513 -17.15 14.88 -7.57
N LEU A 514 -16.44 14.62 -6.45
CA LEU A 514 -16.51 15.49 -5.26
C LEU A 514 -15.90 16.87 -5.55
N LEU A 515 -14.76 16.93 -6.24
CA LEU A 515 -14.12 18.21 -6.60
C LEU A 515 -15.01 19.05 -7.52
N ILE A 516 -15.67 18.43 -8.51
CA ILE A 516 -16.57 19.11 -9.46
C ILE A 516 -17.79 19.67 -8.75
N THR A 517 -18.30 19.01 -7.72
CA THR A 517 -19.47 19.46 -6.93
C THR A 517 -19.11 20.45 -5.82
N THR A 518 -17.83 20.74 -5.60
CA THR A 518 -17.38 21.68 -4.57
C THR A 518 -17.59 23.13 -5.00
N GLU A 519 -18.23 23.94 -4.13
CA GLU A 519 -18.52 25.34 -4.37
C GLU A 519 -17.73 26.27 -3.45
N ALA A 520 -17.36 25.80 -2.25
CA ALA A 520 -16.65 26.58 -1.26
C ALA A 520 -15.48 25.83 -0.65
N MET A 521 -14.40 26.54 -0.38
CA MET A 521 -13.21 26.03 0.31
C MET A 521 -12.95 26.84 1.58
N VAL A 522 -12.66 26.16 2.68
CA VAL A 522 -12.44 26.80 3.99
C VAL A 522 -11.07 26.40 4.53
N ALA A 523 -10.18 27.37 4.71
CA ALA A 523 -8.84 27.17 5.26
C ALA A 523 -8.64 27.96 6.55
N ASP A 524 -7.70 27.52 7.39
CA ASP A 524 -7.27 28.31 8.54
C ASP A 524 -6.50 29.55 8.08
N LYS A 525 -6.88 30.73 8.56
CA LYS A 525 -6.13 31.95 8.28
C LYS A 525 -4.81 31.91 9.07
N LEU A 526 -3.68 31.98 8.36
CA LEU A 526 -2.37 32.10 9.00
C LEU A 526 -2.33 33.38 9.83
N SER A 527 -2.23 33.25 11.16
CA SER A 527 -1.93 34.38 12.03
C SER A 527 -0.41 34.41 12.22
N LEU A 528 0.15 35.60 12.17
CA LEU A 528 1.60 35.82 12.43
C LEU A 528 2.05 35.29 13.81
N ILE A 529 1.11 34.98 14.69
CA ILE A 529 1.36 34.40 16.03
C ILE A 529 1.84 32.94 15.93
N HIS A 530 1.44 32.20 14.90
CA HIS A 530 1.86 30.79 14.73
C HIS A 530 3.29 30.61 14.20
N ILE A 531 3.89 31.65 13.62
CA ILE A 531 5.28 31.63 13.15
C ILE A 531 6.27 31.70 14.33
N SER A 532 5.86 32.22 15.49
CA SER A 532 6.71 32.36 16.68
C SER A 532 6.57 31.23 17.71
N GLU A 533 5.59 30.32 17.58
CA GLU A 533 5.35 29.25 18.56
C GLU A 533 6.37 28.09 18.56
N PRO A 534 6.98 27.65 17.43
CA PRO A 534 7.98 26.59 17.47
C PRO A 534 9.21 26.92 18.33
N THR A 535 9.60 28.20 18.36
CA THR A 535 10.72 28.68 19.18
C THR A 535 10.36 28.83 20.65
N ARG A 536 9.10 29.15 20.99
CA ARG A 536 8.65 29.27 22.37
C ARG A 536 8.45 27.92 23.08
N ARG A 537 7.98 26.88 22.36
CA ARG A 537 7.85 25.53 22.93
C ARG A 537 9.22 24.87 23.19
N ARG A 538 10.23 25.12 22.35
CA ARG A 538 11.59 24.64 22.59
C ARG A 538 12.26 25.34 23.78
N GLY A 539 11.99 26.63 24.01
CA GLY A 539 12.51 27.36 25.15
C GLY A 539 11.89 26.93 26.48
N MET A 540 10.61 26.61 26.54
CA MET A 540 9.94 26.17 27.78
C MET A 540 10.30 24.72 28.18
N SER A 541 10.55 23.82 27.23
CA SER A 541 11.01 22.47 27.56
C SER A 541 12.43 22.45 28.14
N TYR A 542 13.28 23.38 27.72
CA TYR A 542 14.62 23.54 28.33
C TYR A 542 14.58 24.20 29.71
N ALA A 543 13.65 25.12 29.96
CA ALA A 543 13.51 25.76 31.28
C ALA A 543 12.97 24.79 32.34
N VAL A 544 12.06 23.88 31.99
CA VAL A 544 11.54 22.88 32.92
C VAL A 544 12.60 21.83 33.29
N LEU A 545 13.48 21.45 32.35
CA LEU A 545 14.58 20.52 32.63
C LEU A 545 15.68 21.12 33.53
N CYS A 546 15.86 22.47 33.53
CA CYS A 546 16.83 23.15 34.43
C CYS A 546 16.29 23.35 35.85
N VAL A 547 14.94 23.40 36.06
CA VAL A 547 14.36 23.60 37.41
C VAL A 547 14.30 22.29 38.21
N GLU A 548 14.12 21.16 37.56
CA GLU A 548 14.12 19.84 38.25
C GLU A 548 15.50 19.35 38.70
N LYS A 549 16.61 19.94 38.22
CA LYS A 549 17.97 19.59 38.66
C LYS A 549 18.49 20.36 39.90
N LYS A 550 17.72 21.34 40.45
CA LYS A 550 18.08 22.11 41.63
C LYS A 550 17.40 21.72 42.95
N GLY A 551 16.57 20.68 42.91
CA GLY A 551 15.87 20.19 44.09
C GLY A 551 16.38 18.86 44.62
N GLY A 552 17.61 18.76 45.04
CA GLY A 552 18.10 17.53 45.67
C GLY A 552 19.52 17.65 46.21
N GLY A 553 19.65 18.12 47.42
CA GLY A 553 20.92 18.10 48.11
C GLY A 553 20.92 19.00 49.36
N GLY A 554 20.16 18.57 50.36
CA GLY A 554 20.24 19.16 51.69
C GLY A 554 21.38 18.55 52.49
N GLY A 555 21.91 19.29 53.37
CA GLY A 555 22.55 18.73 54.53
C GLY A 555 23.89 19.28 54.95
N GLY A 556 23.88 20.12 55.96
CA GLY A 556 24.76 19.92 57.06
C GLY A 556 25.98 20.80 57.21
N GLY A 557 25.88 21.71 58.14
CA GLY A 557 26.88 21.78 59.19
C GLY A 557 27.95 22.87 59.14
N GLY A 558 27.74 23.88 59.96
CA GLY A 558 28.72 24.18 60.98
C GLY A 558 29.82 25.22 60.74
N GLY A 559 29.69 26.35 61.36
CA GLY A 559 30.79 26.82 62.22
C GLY A 559 31.72 27.92 61.70
N GLY A 560 31.59 29.10 62.24
CA GLY A 560 32.70 29.74 62.84
C GLY A 560 33.42 30.89 62.10
N GLY A 561 33.20 32.09 62.59
CA GLY A 561 34.31 32.95 62.96
C GLY A 561 34.87 33.97 62.03
N GLY A 562 34.59 35.21 62.33
CA GLY A 562 35.61 36.18 62.50
C GLY A 562 36.09 37.02 61.29
N GLY A 563 35.84 38.26 61.33
CA GLY A 563 36.60 39.29 60.69
C GLY A 563 35.75 40.27 59.89
#